data_0c6a46562614746c9c55869e03fc5c27
#
_entry.id   0c6a46562614746c9c55869e03fc5c27
#
_cell.length_a   1.000
_cell.length_b   1.000
_cell.length_c   1.000
_cell.angle_alpha   90.00
_cell.angle_beta   90.00
_cell.angle_gamma   90.00
#
_symmetry.space_group_name_H-M   'P 1'
#
loop_
_entity.id
_entity.type
_entity.pdbx_description
1 polymer ?
#
loop_
_entity_poly.entity_id
_entity_poly.type
_entity_poly.pdbx_seq_one_letter_code
_entity_poly.pdbx_strand_id
1 'polypeptide(L)'
;FTEFLAPELAEALAEEQEKLLSETEEQETLETFKECYSLETDRYFMAVYLFEYFFHTGSPFEGKKMVNRCFLSPEEKELFRAREGRFCMEPGEEENIPVKGIQDKLIQYWNEYPEILQKMFQKAFLDGGRLRELRPTEVDWKQLLVRMAMDYKSCHCGFHGFSYRLLPKENGTFACPKCGKIYYPLTNGMD
;
A
#
# COMPACT_ATOMS: atom_id res chain seq x y z
N PHE A 1 12.75 4.04 -13.47
CA PHE A 1 12.53 4.30 -12.04
C PHE A 1 11.42 5.33 -11.77
N THR A 2 10.70 5.79 -12.78
CA THR A 2 9.63 6.79 -12.65
C THR A 2 8.29 6.21 -12.21
N GLU A 3 8.13 4.89 -12.15
CA GLU A 3 6.81 4.25 -11.93
C GLU A 3 6.22 4.44 -10.53
N PHE A 4 6.97 5.01 -9.54
CA PHE A 4 6.54 5.09 -8.15
C PHE A 4 7.06 6.32 -7.41
N LEU A 5 7.03 7.47 -8.06
CA LEU A 5 7.56 8.70 -7.44
C LEU A 5 6.83 9.03 -6.13
N ALA A 6 7.60 9.27 -5.08
CA ALA A 6 7.09 9.86 -3.86
C ALA A 6 6.56 11.28 -4.14
N PRO A 7 5.55 11.77 -3.42
CA PRO A 7 4.91 13.06 -3.68
C PRO A 7 5.91 14.21 -3.82
N GLU A 8 6.91 14.28 -2.97
CA GLU A 8 7.95 15.32 -3.00
C GLU A 8 8.82 15.26 -4.26
N LEU A 9 9.06 14.07 -4.82
CA LEU A 9 9.79 13.92 -6.09
C LEU A 9 8.90 14.25 -7.29
N ALA A 10 7.62 13.97 -7.18
CA ALA A 10 6.63 14.29 -8.20
C ALA A 10 6.41 15.81 -8.30
N GLU A 11 6.37 16.50 -7.17
CA GLU A 11 6.30 17.97 -7.09
C GLU A 11 7.55 18.60 -7.71
N ALA A 12 8.74 18.10 -7.34
CA ALA A 12 10.01 18.58 -7.91
C ALA A 12 10.06 18.42 -9.44
N LEU A 13 9.60 17.27 -9.97
CA LEU A 13 9.48 17.05 -11.42
C LEU A 13 8.50 18.00 -12.10
N ALA A 14 7.36 18.25 -11.47
CA ALA A 14 6.35 19.14 -12.04
C ALA A 14 6.86 20.60 -12.11
N GLU A 15 7.54 21.07 -11.07
CA GLU A 15 8.17 22.39 -11.03
C GLU A 15 9.28 22.56 -12.09
N GLU A 16 10.05 21.47 -12.31
CA GLU A 16 11.09 21.51 -13.35
C GLU A 16 10.51 21.50 -14.77
N GLN A 17 9.46 20.73 -15.03
CA GLN A 17 8.80 20.77 -16.33
C GLN A 17 8.22 22.15 -16.65
N GLU A 18 7.75 22.89 -15.66
CA GLU A 18 7.35 24.29 -15.84
C GLU A 18 8.56 25.21 -16.12
N LYS A 19 9.72 24.94 -15.51
CA LYS A 19 10.97 25.68 -15.74
C LYS A 19 11.62 25.36 -17.10
N LEU A 20 11.57 24.10 -17.55
CA LEU A 20 12.10 23.67 -18.86
C LEU A 20 11.31 24.26 -20.05
N LEU A 21 10.08 24.68 -19.85
CA LEU A 21 9.38 25.53 -20.82
C LEU A 21 9.97 26.95 -20.91
N SER A 22 10.88 27.31 -20.02
CA SER A 22 11.64 28.54 -19.96
C SER A 22 13.17 28.30 -19.93
N GLU A 23 13.70 27.67 -21.00
CA GLU A 23 15.15 27.56 -21.32
C GLU A 23 16.11 27.57 -20.10
N THR A 24 16.40 26.40 -19.45
CA THR A 24 17.71 26.16 -18.78
C THR A 24 17.91 24.71 -18.32
N GLU A 25 18.96 24.15 -18.74
CA GLU A 25 19.90 23.07 -18.39
C GLU A 25 19.49 21.83 -17.53
N GLU A 26 19.72 20.63 -18.13
CA GLU A 26 19.57 19.27 -17.54
C GLU A 26 20.37 19.05 -16.22
N GLN A 27 21.33 19.90 -15.88
CA GLN A 27 22.14 19.74 -14.67
C GLN A 27 21.43 20.20 -13.40
N GLU A 28 20.55 21.20 -13.46
CA GLU A 28 19.77 21.65 -12.30
C GLU A 28 18.76 20.59 -11.86
N THR A 29 18.21 19.82 -12.79
CA THR A 29 17.23 18.74 -12.53
C THR A 29 17.78 17.70 -11.55
N LEU A 30 19.00 17.22 -11.78
CA LEU A 30 19.59 16.17 -10.97
C LEU A 30 19.92 16.63 -9.54
N GLU A 31 20.26 17.90 -9.36
CA GLU A 31 20.53 18.48 -8.04
C GLU A 31 19.25 18.66 -7.22
N THR A 32 18.18 19.16 -7.82
CA THR A 32 16.86 19.28 -7.18
C THR A 32 16.33 17.92 -6.70
N PHE A 33 16.47 16.87 -7.52
CA PHE A 33 16.11 15.51 -7.11
C PHE A 33 16.90 15.01 -5.89
N LYS A 34 18.21 15.28 -5.86
CA LYS A 34 19.07 14.85 -4.73
C LYS A 34 18.70 15.58 -3.44
N GLU A 35 18.31 16.84 -3.52
CA GLU A 35 17.90 17.63 -2.36
C GLU A 35 16.55 17.19 -1.80
N CYS A 36 15.63 16.72 -2.66
CA CYS A 36 14.31 16.24 -2.26
C CYS A 36 14.34 14.79 -1.74
N TYR A 37 15.35 13.99 -2.09
CA TYR A 37 15.44 12.59 -1.70
C TYR A 37 15.89 12.42 -0.25
N SER A 38 15.18 11.61 0.50
CA SER A 38 15.43 11.37 1.91
C SER A 38 15.12 9.92 2.33
N LEU A 39 15.39 9.56 3.57
CA LEU A 39 14.99 8.27 4.13
C LEU A 39 13.47 8.09 4.09
N GLU A 40 12.72 9.16 4.25
CA GLU A 40 11.25 9.15 4.15
C GLU A 40 10.80 8.82 2.73
N THR A 41 11.57 9.19 1.71
CA THR A 41 11.33 8.80 0.31
C THR A 41 11.49 7.30 0.13
N ASP A 42 12.53 6.68 0.70
CA ASP A 42 12.72 5.23 0.70
C ASP A 42 11.56 4.49 1.40
N ARG A 43 11.07 5.04 2.51
CA ARG A 43 9.90 4.49 3.24
C ARG A 43 8.64 4.49 2.39
N TYR A 44 8.45 5.52 1.57
CA TYR A 44 7.34 5.56 0.64
C TYR A 44 7.46 4.47 -0.44
N PHE A 45 8.62 4.33 -1.06
CA PHE A 45 8.88 3.27 -2.02
C PHE A 45 8.70 1.89 -1.41
N MET A 46 9.22 1.66 -0.22
CA MET A 46 9.00 0.39 0.51
C MET A 46 7.51 0.09 0.69
N ALA A 47 6.70 1.09 1.04
CA ALA A 47 5.26 0.90 1.18
C ALA A 47 4.59 0.55 -0.16
N VAL A 48 5.00 1.18 -1.27
CA VAL A 48 4.50 0.85 -2.62
C VAL A 48 4.86 -0.59 -2.99
N TYR A 49 6.11 -1.01 -2.82
CA TYR A 49 6.53 -2.39 -3.08
C TYR A 49 5.78 -3.43 -2.23
N LEU A 50 5.57 -3.12 -0.95
CA LEU A 50 4.80 -4.00 -0.07
C LEU A 50 3.34 -4.09 -0.53
N PHE A 51 2.74 -2.99 -0.97
CA PHE A 51 1.38 -2.98 -1.49
C PHE A 51 1.26 -3.88 -2.73
N GLU A 52 2.14 -3.73 -3.70
CA GLU A 52 2.18 -4.57 -4.90
C GLU A 52 2.38 -6.04 -4.56
N TYR A 53 3.29 -6.33 -3.64
CA TYR A 53 3.56 -7.70 -3.19
C TYR A 53 2.34 -8.36 -2.54
N PHE A 54 1.66 -7.66 -1.62
CA PHE A 54 0.51 -8.22 -0.92
C PHE A 54 -0.72 -8.37 -1.81
N PHE A 55 -0.96 -7.43 -2.70
CA PHE A 55 -2.20 -7.39 -3.47
C PHE A 55 -2.06 -7.86 -4.91
N HIS A 56 -0.85 -8.24 -5.33
CA HIS A 56 -0.56 -8.70 -6.70
C HIS A 56 -1.13 -7.76 -7.77
N THR A 57 -0.97 -6.48 -7.56
CA THR A 57 -1.49 -5.40 -8.40
C THR A 57 -0.37 -4.44 -8.75
N GLY A 58 -0.65 -3.49 -9.61
CA GLY A 58 0.24 -2.38 -9.87
C GLY A 58 0.22 -1.32 -8.75
N SER A 59 0.42 -0.09 -9.11
CA SER A 59 0.50 1.02 -8.17
C SER A 59 -0.72 1.12 -7.24
N PRO A 60 -0.53 1.49 -5.95
CA PRO A 60 -1.63 1.75 -5.01
C PRO A 60 -2.55 2.92 -5.44
N PHE A 61 -2.16 3.68 -6.46
CA PHE A 61 -2.90 4.82 -6.99
C PHE A 61 -3.64 4.50 -8.29
N GLU A 62 -3.51 3.28 -8.81
CA GLU A 62 -4.23 2.81 -9.99
C GLU A 62 -5.64 2.37 -9.64
N GLY A 63 -6.58 3.31 -9.65
CA GLY A 63 -8.02 3.04 -9.54
C GLY A 63 -8.75 3.44 -10.82
N LYS A 64 -10.05 3.63 -10.72
CA LYS A 64 -10.96 3.94 -11.83
C LYS A 64 -10.52 5.13 -12.69
N LYS A 65 -9.95 6.17 -12.07
CA LYS A 65 -9.44 7.34 -12.80
C LYS A 65 -8.32 6.98 -13.77
N MET A 66 -7.39 6.14 -13.31
CA MET A 66 -6.25 5.69 -14.13
C MET A 66 -6.67 4.68 -15.19
N VAL A 67 -7.49 3.70 -14.80
CA VAL A 67 -7.95 2.61 -15.69
C VAL A 67 -8.79 3.14 -16.85
N ASN A 68 -9.60 4.16 -16.61
CA ASN A 68 -10.51 4.72 -17.64
C ASN A 68 -9.83 5.75 -18.56
N ARG A 69 -8.55 6.07 -18.32
CA ARG A 69 -7.82 7.05 -19.13
C ARG A 69 -6.85 6.36 -20.08
N CYS A 70 -6.83 6.80 -21.33
CA CYS A 70 -5.78 6.46 -22.27
C CYS A 70 -4.62 7.43 -22.13
N PHE A 71 -3.44 6.92 -21.87
CA PHE A 71 -2.19 7.68 -21.82
C PHE A 71 -1.41 7.48 -23.12
N LEU A 72 -0.87 8.54 -23.68
CA LEU A 72 -0.08 8.48 -24.92
C LEU A 72 1.36 8.05 -24.68
N SER A 73 1.86 8.23 -23.43
CA SER A 73 3.19 7.79 -23.03
C SER A 73 3.24 7.38 -21.56
N PRO A 74 4.27 6.60 -21.15
CA PRO A 74 4.53 6.31 -19.74
C PRO A 74 4.70 7.58 -18.90
N GLU A 75 5.37 8.59 -19.42
CA GLU A 75 5.65 9.86 -18.75
C GLU A 75 4.34 10.62 -18.45
N GLU A 76 3.39 10.64 -19.42
CA GLU A 76 2.07 11.24 -19.21
C GLU A 76 1.31 10.51 -18.09
N LYS A 77 1.39 9.18 -18.05
CA LYS A 77 0.77 8.37 -17.00
C LYS A 77 1.34 8.71 -15.62
N GLU A 78 2.67 8.82 -15.52
CA GLU A 78 3.34 9.16 -14.28
C GLU A 78 3.01 10.56 -13.80
N LEU A 79 3.02 11.53 -14.70
CA LEU A 79 2.66 12.91 -14.37
C LEU A 79 1.20 13.02 -13.91
N PHE A 80 0.30 12.30 -14.56
CA PHE A 80 -1.10 12.24 -14.14
C PHE A 80 -1.23 11.63 -12.74
N ARG A 81 -0.52 10.53 -12.48
CA ARG A 81 -0.50 9.89 -11.17
C ARG A 81 0.04 10.82 -10.09
N ALA A 82 1.11 11.54 -10.36
CA ALA A 82 1.71 12.49 -9.44
C ALA A 82 0.75 13.63 -9.06
N ARG A 83 -0.01 14.14 -10.02
CA ARG A 83 -0.93 15.28 -9.83
C ARG A 83 -2.32 14.89 -9.32
N GLU A 84 -2.83 13.76 -9.79
CA GLU A 84 -4.24 13.36 -9.62
C GLU A 84 -4.39 12.02 -8.91
N GLY A 85 -3.28 11.32 -8.68
CA GLY A 85 -3.26 9.99 -8.07
C GLY A 85 -3.74 10.04 -6.63
N ARG A 86 -4.85 9.35 -6.34
CA ARG A 86 -5.34 9.13 -4.99
C ARG A 86 -5.21 7.66 -4.65
N PHE A 87 -4.94 7.38 -3.39
CA PHE A 87 -4.89 6.02 -2.91
C PHE A 87 -6.23 5.32 -3.18
N CYS A 88 -6.21 4.27 -4.01
CA CYS A 88 -7.44 3.64 -4.50
C CYS A 88 -8.24 2.88 -3.42
N MET A 89 -7.63 2.65 -2.24
CA MET A 89 -8.26 2.03 -1.07
C MET A 89 -8.47 3.04 0.08
N GLU A 90 -8.52 4.33 -0.23
CA GLU A 90 -8.85 5.38 0.72
C GLU A 90 -10.30 5.22 1.21
N PRO A 91 -10.56 5.26 2.53
CA PRO A 91 -11.91 5.22 3.05
C PRO A 91 -12.75 6.40 2.55
N GLY A 92 -13.91 6.10 1.95
CA GLY A 92 -14.81 7.13 1.40
C GLY A 92 -14.43 7.64 0.01
N GLU A 93 -13.36 7.12 -0.61
CA GLU A 93 -13.04 7.42 -2.01
C GLU A 93 -14.11 6.82 -2.94
N GLU A 94 -14.64 7.60 -3.86
CA GLU A 94 -15.66 7.17 -4.82
C GLU A 94 -15.20 7.30 -6.28
N GLU A 95 -14.24 8.16 -6.54
CA GLU A 95 -13.79 8.48 -7.89
C GLU A 95 -12.66 7.58 -8.38
N ASN A 96 -11.73 7.19 -7.47
CA ASN A 96 -10.55 6.37 -7.80
C ASN A 96 -10.58 4.97 -7.16
N ILE A 97 -11.76 4.42 -6.91
CA ILE A 97 -11.92 3.05 -6.37
C ILE A 97 -11.38 2.00 -7.35
N PRO A 98 -10.99 0.81 -6.87
CA PRO A 98 -10.61 -0.31 -7.73
C PRO A 98 -11.74 -0.73 -8.67
N VAL A 99 -11.39 -1.08 -9.91
CA VAL A 99 -12.36 -1.46 -10.95
C VAL A 99 -12.63 -2.95 -10.90
N LYS A 100 -13.88 -3.32 -10.61
CA LYS A 100 -14.36 -4.70 -10.64
C LYS A 100 -14.22 -5.27 -12.06
N GLY A 101 -13.74 -6.49 -12.16
CA GLY A 101 -13.43 -7.15 -13.42
C GLY A 101 -12.00 -6.92 -13.93
N ILE A 102 -11.31 -5.90 -13.42
CA ILE A 102 -9.90 -5.59 -13.75
C ILE A 102 -9.00 -5.80 -12.51
N GLN A 103 -9.42 -5.32 -11.36
CA GLN A 103 -8.65 -5.34 -10.11
C GLN A 103 -9.28 -6.24 -9.04
N ASP A 104 -9.92 -7.34 -9.46
CA ASP A 104 -10.62 -8.26 -8.57
C ASP A 104 -9.73 -8.86 -7.49
N LYS A 105 -8.46 -9.12 -7.81
CA LYS A 105 -7.47 -9.62 -6.82
C LYS A 105 -7.20 -8.60 -5.72
N LEU A 106 -7.02 -7.32 -6.08
CA LEU A 106 -6.84 -6.26 -5.10
C LEU A 106 -8.06 -6.18 -4.17
N ILE A 107 -9.27 -6.16 -4.74
CA ILE A 107 -10.52 -6.09 -3.97
C ILE A 107 -10.66 -7.31 -3.04
N GLN A 108 -10.37 -8.50 -3.55
CA GLN A 108 -10.44 -9.74 -2.79
C GLN A 108 -9.43 -9.74 -1.63
N TYR A 109 -8.15 -9.54 -1.93
CA TYR A 109 -7.08 -9.60 -0.92
C TYR A 109 -7.17 -8.48 0.10
N TRP A 110 -7.60 -7.27 -0.29
CA TRP A 110 -7.85 -6.20 0.66
C TRP A 110 -8.82 -6.62 1.77
N ASN A 111 -9.88 -7.34 1.41
CA ASN A 111 -10.86 -7.85 2.37
C ASN A 111 -10.40 -9.12 3.12
N GLU A 112 -9.41 -9.84 2.57
CA GLU A 112 -8.87 -11.06 3.19
C GLU A 112 -7.73 -10.79 4.17
N TYR A 113 -7.04 -9.67 4.03
CA TYR A 113 -5.98 -9.29 4.97
C TYR A 113 -6.52 -8.57 6.20
N PRO A 114 -5.82 -8.69 7.36
CA PRO A 114 -6.24 -8.02 8.59
C PRO A 114 -6.31 -6.51 8.46
N GLU A 115 -7.28 -5.89 9.13
CA GLU A 115 -7.46 -4.42 9.17
C GLU A 115 -6.18 -3.66 9.58
N ILE A 116 -5.33 -4.28 10.41
CA ILE A 116 -4.05 -3.69 10.82
C ILE A 116 -3.10 -3.46 9.62
N LEU A 117 -3.12 -4.34 8.59
CA LEU A 117 -2.37 -4.14 7.35
C LEU A 117 -2.98 -2.99 6.52
N GLN A 118 -4.31 -2.97 6.40
CA GLN A 118 -5.02 -1.91 5.70
C GLN A 118 -4.71 -0.54 6.30
N LYS A 119 -4.77 -0.42 7.63
CA LYS A 119 -4.42 0.82 8.37
C LYS A 119 -2.96 1.24 8.17
N MET A 120 -2.04 0.29 8.06
CA MET A 120 -0.64 0.60 7.80
C MET A 120 -0.46 1.23 6.41
N PHE A 121 -1.13 0.70 5.37
CA PHE A 121 -1.11 1.30 4.05
C PHE A 121 -1.83 2.65 4.01
N GLN A 122 -2.95 2.80 4.71
CA GLN A 122 -3.62 4.10 4.85
C GLN A 122 -2.68 5.13 5.50
N LYS A 123 -1.99 4.77 6.57
CA LYS A 123 -0.97 5.64 7.20
C LYS A 123 0.14 6.00 6.22
N ALA A 124 0.63 5.05 5.42
CA ALA A 124 1.70 5.29 4.46
C ALA A 124 1.30 6.26 3.34
N PHE A 125 0.09 6.10 2.78
CA PHE A 125 -0.31 6.80 1.56
C PHE A 125 -1.22 8.00 1.81
N LEU A 126 -1.95 8.07 2.93
CA LEU A 126 -2.77 9.22 3.28
C LEU A 126 -2.01 10.17 4.20
N ASP A 127 -1.64 9.73 5.39
CA ASP A 127 -0.92 10.57 6.35
C ASP A 127 0.50 10.85 5.87
N GLY A 128 1.25 9.81 5.52
CA GLY A 128 2.61 9.88 5.00
C GLY A 128 2.72 10.45 3.58
N GLY A 129 1.62 10.49 2.81
CA GLY A 129 1.52 11.20 1.55
C GLY A 129 1.50 12.71 1.73
N ARG A 130 0.89 13.19 2.83
CA ARG A 130 0.81 14.62 3.18
C ARG A 130 2.00 15.11 3.99
N LEU A 131 2.46 14.30 4.95
CA LEU A 131 3.55 14.62 5.87
C LEU A 131 4.55 13.46 5.90
N ARG A 132 5.72 13.64 5.30
CA ARG A 132 6.77 12.61 5.12
C ARG A 132 7.15 11.92 6.42
N GLU A 133 7.25 12.67 7.51
CA GLU A 133 7.61 12.19 8.83
C GLU A 133 6.59 11.22 9.45
N LEU A 134 5.37 11.15 8.93
CA LEU A 134 4.34 10.21 9.38
C LEU A 134 4.40 8.85 8.66
N ARG A 135 5.29 8.70 7.67
CA ARG A 135 5.46 7.44 6.94
C ARG A 135 5.90 6.32 7.88
N PRO A 136 5.29 5.13 7.79
CA PRO A 136 5.70 3.99 8.59
C PRO A 136 7.17 3.66 8.39
N THR A 137 7.87 3.43 9.50
CA THR A 137 9.27 3.05 9.51
C THR A 137 9.46 1.57 9.19
N GLU A 138 10.68 1.16 8.91
CA GLU A 138 11.09 -0.24 8.73
C GLU A 138 10.74 -1.09 9.97
N VAL A 139 10.83 -0.47 11.16
CA VAL A 139 10.49 -1.12 12.43
C VAL A 139 8.97 -1.33 12.53
N ASP A 140 8.16 -0.34 12.11
CA ASP A 140 6.69 -0.46 12.10
C ASP A 140 6.25 -1.61 11.19
N TRP A 141 6.79 -1.68 9.97
CA TRP A 141 6.53 -2.76 9.03
C TRP A 141 6.97 -4.11 9.56
N LYS A 142 8.19 -4.21 10.13
CA LYS A 142 8.68 -5.44 10.73
C LYS A 142 7.76 -5.95 11.85
N GLN A 143 7.35 -5.07 12.75
CA GLN A 143 6.45 -5.42 13.86
C GLN A 143 5.09 -5.91 13.34
N LEU A 144 4.53 -5.22 12.35
CA LEU A 144 3.28 -5.61 11.70
C LEU A 144 3.40 -7.02 11.08
N LEU A 145 4.45 -7.25 10.28
CA LEU A 145 4.65 -8.52 9.57
C LEU A 145 4.84 -9.69 10.54
N VAL A 146 5.61 -9.48 11.60
CA VAL A 146 5.78 -10.48 12.67
C VAL A 146 4.45 -10.80 13.33
N ARG A 147 3.67 -9.78 13.69
CA ARG A 147 2.33 -9.96 14.28
C ARG A 147 1.39 -10.72 13.33
N MET A 148 1.38 -10.38 12.06
CA MET A 148 0.57 -11.08 11.05
C MET A 148 1.00 -12.54 10.90
N ALA A 149 2.32 -12.81 10.87
CA ALA A 149 2.85 -14.18 10.78
C ALA A 149 2.46 -15.03 12.00
N MET A 150 2.48 -14.46 13.20
CA MET A 150 2.04 -15.14 14.43
C MET A 150 0.53 -15.41 14.45
N ASP A 151 -0.26 -14.51 13.85
CA ASP A 151 -1.73 -14.64 13.78
C ASP A 151 -2.20 -15.57 12.67
N TYR A 152 -1.36 -15.88 11.69
CA TYR A 152 -1.70 -16.75 10.56
C TYR A 152 -1.79 -18.22 11.00
N LYS A 153 -2.87 -18.87 10.66
CA LYS A 153 -3.17 -20.26 11.04
C LYS A 153 -3.26 -21.16 9.81
N SER A 154 -2.57 -22.30 9.91
CA SER A 154 -2.66 -23.38 8.92
C SER A 154 -3.31 -24.60 9.57
N CYS A 155 -4.25 -25.22 8.86
CA CYS A 155 -4.93 -26.42 9.31
C CYS A 155 -4.63 -27.60 8.39
N HIS A 156 -4.51 -28.79 8.96
CA HIS A 156 -4.30 -30.06 8.21
C HIS A 156 -5.37 -30.33 7.16
N CYS A 157 -6.57 -29.75 7.29
CA CYS A 157 -7.65 -29.87 6.29
C CYS A 157 -7.47 -28.94 5.08
N GLY A 158 -6.36 -28.22 4.97
CA GLY A 158 -6.10 -27.25 3.91
C GLY A 158 -6.77 -25.88 4.09
N PHE A 159 -7.23 -25.55 5.31
CA PHE A 159 -7.59 -24.17 5.65
C PHE A 159 -6.33 -23.38 5.97
N HIS A 160 -6.23 -22.18 5.42
CA HIS A 160 -5.20 -21.18 5.72
C HIS A 160 -5.87 -19.83 5.90
N GLY A 161 -5.45 -19.06 6.91
CA GLY A 161 -6.01 -17.73 7.15
C GLY A 161 -5.65 -17.17 8.52
N PHE A 162 -5.98 -15.92 8.74
CA PHE A 162 -5.79 -15.24 9.99
C PHE A 162 -6.80 -15.66 11.06
N SER A 163 -6.49 -15.43 12.33
CA SER A 163 -7.32 -15.87 13.46
C SER A 163 -8.76 -15.35 13.41
N TYR A 164 -8.97 -14.13 12.91
CA TYR A 164 -10.33 -13.55 12.79
C TYR A 164 -11.26 -14.33 11.81
N ARG A 165 -10.71 -15.18 10.95
CA ARG A 165 -11.47 -16.05 10.04
C ARG A 165 -11.88 -17.39 10.70
N LEU A 166 -11.41 -17.64 11.93
CA LEU A 166 -11.81 -18.79 12.72
C LEU A 166 -13.17 -18.54 13.38
N LEU A 167 -13.92 -19.60 13.60
CA LEU A 167 -15.22 -19.52 14.26
C LEU A 167 -15.04 -19.41 15.78
N PRO A 168 -15.50 -18.33 16.44
CA PRO A 168 -15.41 -18.21 17.89
C PRO A 168 -16.30 -19.26 18.58
N LYS A 169 -15.87 -19.73 19.75
CA LYS A 169 -16.58 -20.64 20.64
C LYS A 169 -16.81 -20.00 22.00
N GLU A 170 -17.87 -20.42 22.69
CA GLU A 170 -18.28 -19.87 23.98
C GLU A 170 -17.21 -19.94 25.08
N ASN A 171 -16.29 -20.90 24.98
CA ASN A 171 -15.18 -21.08 25.93
C ASN A 171 -13.94 -20.24 25.60
N GLY A 172 -14.04 -19.26 24.71
CA GLY A 172 -12.91 -18.42 24.29
C GLY A 172 -11.92 -19.10 23.34
N THR A 173 -12.20 -20.32 22.88
CA THR A 173 -11.43 -20.98 21.82
C THR A 173 -11.96 -20.62 20.44
N PHE A 174 -11.26 -21.04 19.40
CA PHE A 174 -11.65 -20.83 18.01
C PHE A 174 -11.68 -22.16 17.26
N ALA A 175 -12.54 -22.28 16.27
CA ALA A 175 -12.61 -23.48 15.45
C ALA A 175 -12.31 -23.19 13.99
N CYS A 176 -11.63 -24.13 13.34
CA CYS A 176 -11.43 -24.09 11.90
C CYS A 176 -12.80 -24.12 11.18
N PRO A 177 -13.10 -23.17 10.29
CA PRO A 177 -14.37 -23.11 9.59
C PRO A 177 -14.59 -24.31 8.64
N LYS A 178 -13.50 -25.00 8.23
CA LYS A 178 -13.57 -26.12 7.29
C LYS A 178 -13.73 -27.48 7.97
N CYS A 179 -13.07 -27.73 9.12
CA CYS A 179 -13.07 -29.07 9.75
C CYS A 179 -13.36 -29.03 11.23
N GLY A 180 -13.62 -27.88 11.86
CA GLY A 180 -13.96 -27.80 13.28
C GLY A 180 -12.77 -27.98 14.25
N LYS A 181 -11.53 -28.18 13.77
CA LYS A 181 -10.35 -28.27 14.65
C LYS A 181 -10.28 -27.07 15.57
N ILE A 182 -10.09 -27.31 16.86
CA ILE A 182 -10.04 -26.27 17.89
C ILE A 182 -8.63 -25.65 17.94
N TYR A 183 -8.59 -24.32 18.02
CA TYR A 183 -7.43 -23.52 18.30
C TYR A 183 -7.62 -22.78 19.62
N TYR A 184 -6.59 -22.76 20.44
CA TYR A 184 -6.56 -21.99 21.67
C TYR A 184 -6.07 -20.58 21.37
N PRO A 185 -6.55 -19.55 22.08
CA PRO A 185 -5.97 -18.22 22.00
C PRO A 185 -4.47 -18.30 22.34
N LEU A 186 -3.66 -17.50 21.67
CA LEU A 186 -2.29 -17.32 22.09
C LEU A 186 -2.34 -16.73 23.51
N THR A 187 -1.97 -17.51 24.51
CA THR A 187 -1.69 -16.96 25.83
C THR A 187 -0.55 -15.96 25.63
N ASN A 188 -0.82 -14.67 25.89
CA ASN A 188 0.24 -13.70 26.01
C ASN A 188 1.14 -14.21 27.15
N GLY A 189 2.23 -14.86 26.78
CA GLY A 189 3.29 -15.19 27.71
C GLY A 189 3.89 -13.86 28.21
N MET A 190 3.30 -13.34 29.27
CA MET A 190 4.03 -12.52 30.23
C MET A 190 4.74 -13.51 31.13
N ASP A 191 6.00 -13.76 30.83
CA ASP A 191 7.05 -14.12 31.75
C ASP A 191 8.37 -13.49 31.28
#